data_8db6767b0967fa93b3cda1a5e57118fa
#
_entry.id   8db6767b0967fa93b3cda1a5e57118fa
#
_cell.length_a   1.000
_cell.length_b   1.000
_cell.length_c   1.000
_cell.angle_alpha   90.00
_cell.angle_beta   90.00
_cell.angle_gamma   90.00
#
_symmetry.space_group_name_H-M   'P 1'
#
loop_
_entity.id
_entity.type
_entity.pdbx_description
1 polymer ?
#
loop_
_entity_poly.entity_id
_entity_poly.type
_entity_poly.pdbx_seq_one_letter_code
_entity_poly.pdbx_strand_id
1 'polypeptide(L)'
;MNLRRFYPLDGFPRQRQLWSWISFDVANQSFTLIINTLLFSVFFSQVVVQNDAIDDRVWALTYGGSMLLTALLSPLAGAVADERSCKKRFLIASGLMCGVFTCGLGLIQPGQMWLAVLLYLPANFAFSIGENFLASFLPGLAKQDQVGRVSGFSWACAYAAALLLLILTAGAMMVLKLESAEAWRPFFVFAGLWFLAFTIPTALYLHEPQNERAVHPGGNLLTTGFVRLGKTLKDAGRYKDLAYLLGASLFYGTGMSVVVFFASKLAVEYGFEQVDLVIFVAVITLSGIVGTIIPTLYQDKLGHRRSVLIFLAVWLATALGFALYAYLYEAHAAGGSLVKYPTWPLWVIGNLLGFGLGSLGSANRAFVSYLAPPNREAEVFGIWGLMWKLSAIMTFPFAWVKDTMGNTQALLVLAGFLLVGLVLTLRINEKRGHAAAQQS
;
A
#
# COMPACT_ATOMS: atom_id res chain seq x y z
N MET A 1 25.47 -0.48 26.70
CA MET A 1 24.02 -0.66 26.41
C MET A 1 23.89 -1.75 25.34
N ASN A 2 23.26 -2.89 25.61
CA ASN A 2 23.27 -4.04 24.70
C ASN A 2 22.24 -3.80 23.57
N LEU A 3 22.67 -3.23 22.44
CA LEU A 3 21.85 -2.88 21.27
C LEU A 3 21.04 -4.08 20.72
N ARG A 4 21.47 -5.32 20.99
CA ARG A 4 20.73 -6.53 20.59
C ARG A 4 19.33 -6.59 21.21
N ARG A 5 19.09 -5.97 22.37
CA ARG A 5 17.78 -5.95 23.06
C ARG A 5 16.71 -5.14 22.30
N PHE A 6 17.14 -4.28 21.39
CA PHE A 6 16.26 -3.43 20.56
C PHE A 6 16.10 -3.94 19.11
N TYR A 7 16.77 -5.03 18.75
CA TYR A 7 16.67 -5.61 17.42
C TYR A 7 15.38 -6.45 17.30
N PRO A 8 14.37 -6.01 16.51
CA PRO A 8 13.05 -6.65 16.48
C PRO A 8 13.05 -8.10 16.00
N LEU A 9 14.07 -8.51 15.24
CA LEU A 9 14.20 -9.88 14.74
C LEU A 9 15.12 -10.74 15.61
N ASP A 10 15.52 -10.29 16.82
CA ASP A 10 16.31 -11.11 17.73
C ASP A 10 15.50 -12.34 18.16
N GLY A 11 16.18 -13.51 18.18
CA GLY A 11 15.54 -14.80 18.50
C GLY A 11 14.77 -15.48 17.35
N PHE A 12 14.68 -14.88 16.16
CA PHE A 12 14.08 -15.56 15.00
C PHE A 12 15.07 -16.58 14.39
N PRO A 13 14.62 -17.83 14.12
CA PRO A 13 15.52 -18.90 13.69
C PRO A 13 16.02 -18.79 12.24
N ARG A 14 15.34 -18.03 11.40
CA ARG A 14 15.62 -17.94 9.95
C ARG A 14 15.84 -16.50 9.50
N GLN A 15 16.73 -15.77 10.14
CA GLN A 15 16.94 -14.34 9.88
C GLN A 15 17.25 -14.01 8.42
N ARG A 16 18.02 -14.87 7.70
CA ARG A 16 18.29 -14.66 6.27
C ARG A 16 17.02 -14.66 5.42
N GLN A 17 16.06 -15.53 5.73
CA GLN A 17 14.76 -15.53 5.02
C GLN A 17 13.94 -14.28 5.33
N LEU A 18 13.92 -13.84 6.59
CA LEU A 18 13.23 -12.61 6.99
C LEU A 18 13.80 -11.39 6.28
N TRP A 19 15.13 -11.22 6.28
CA TRP A 19 15.78 -10.13 5.57
C TRP A 19 15.57 -10.20 4.06
N SER A 20 15.56 -11.39 3.47
CA SER A 20 15.28 -11.55 2.04
C SER A 20 13.83 -11.20 1.69
N TRP A 21 12.88 -11.48 2.58
CA TRP A 21 11.50 -11.08 2.44
C TRP A 21 11.33 -9.56 2.60
N ILE A 22 11.96 -8.96 3.64
CA ILE A 22 12.00 -7.50 3.85
C ILE A 22 12.64 -6.77 2.66
N SER A 23 13.66 -7.37 2.04
CA SER A 23 14.33 -6.81 0.85
C SER A 23 13.35 -6.57 -0.29
N PHE A 24 12.32 -7.39 -0.48
CA PHE A 24 11.30 -7.16 -1.49
C PHE A 24 10.37 -5.99 -1.13
N ASP A 25 10.03 -5.79 0.15
CA ASP A 25 9.31 -4.58 0.61
C ASP A 25 10.14 -3.31 0.33
N VAL A 26 11.48 -3.37 0.50
CA VAL A 26 12.41 -2.29 0.14
C VAL A 26 12.46 -2.07 -1.38
N ALA A 27 12.43 -3.16 -2.18
CA ALA A 27 12.36 -3.06 -3.65
C ALA A 27 11.13 -2.28 -4.10
N ASN A 28 9.96 -2.59 -3.53
CA ASN A 28 8.67 -1.97 -3.86
C ASN A 28 8.70 -0.43 -3.73
N GLN A 29 9.52 0.12 -2.83
CA GLN A 29 9.53 1.56 -2.58
C GLN A 29 10.04 2.38 -3.76
N SER A 30 10.93 1.85 -4.59
CA SER A 30 11.39 2.57 -5.78
C SER A 30 10.27 2.77 -6.80
N PHE A 31 9.44 1.77 -7.01
CA PHE A 31 8.29 1.87 -7.90
C PHE A 31 7.19 2.77 -7.30
N THR A 32 6.85 2.55 -6.04
CA THR A 32 5.85 3.36 -5.34
C THR A 32 6.21 4.84 -5.35
N LEU A 33 7.45 5.18 -4.96
CA LEU A 33 7.85 6.56 -4.77
C LEU A 33 8.17 7.24 -6.10
N ILE A 34 9.12 6.68 -6.87
CA ILE A 34 9.66 7.35 -8.07
C ILE A 34 8.66 7.28 -9.23
N ILE A 35 8.03 6.12 -9.44
CA ILE A 35 7.13 5.92 -10.57
C ILE A 35 5.71 6.41 -10.23
N ASN A 36 5.06 5.84 -9.22
CA ASN A 36 3.65 6.12 -8.97
C ASN A 36 3.39 7.48 -8.30
N THR A 37 4.33 7.99 -7.48
CA THR A 37 4.06 9.16 -6.65
C THR A 37 4.72 10.44 -7.16
N LEU A 38 6.00 10.40 -7.57
CA LEU A 38 6.76 11.64 -7.78
C LEU A 38 6.92 12.03 -9.25
N LEU A 39 7.48 11.15 -10.08
CA LEU A 39 8.04 11.60 -11.34
C LEU A 39 7.30 11.14 -12.58
N PHE A 40 6.89 9.86 -12.64
CA PHE A 40 6.44 9.30 -13.91
C PHE A 40 5.07 9.84 -14.34
N SER A 41 4.14 10.13 -13.44
CA SER A 41 2.85 10.74 -13.79
C SER A 41 3.03 12.11 -14.45
N VAL A 42 3.93 12.94 -13.91
CA VAL A 42 4.26 14.25 -14.46
C VAL A 42 5.00 14.12 -15.81
N PHE A 43 5.98 13.21 -15.87
CA PHE A 43 6.68 12.91 -17.12
C PHE A 43 5.73 12.42 -18.20
N PHE A 44 4.78 11.56 -17.84
CA PHE A 44 3.77 11.03 -18.76
C PHE A 44 2.92 12.14 -19.36
N SER A 45 2.39 13.05 -18.55
CA SER A 45 1.60 14.19 -19.01
C SER A 45 2.43 15.17 -19.85
N GLN A 46 3.53 15.66 -19.31
CA GLN A 46 4.28 16.78 -19.91
C GLN A 46 5.17 16.36 -21.08
N VAL A 47 5.72 15.15 -21.06
CA VAL A 47 6.73 14.72 -22.06
C VAL A 47 6.14 13.71 -23.03
N VAL A 48 5.33 12.75 -22.53
CA VAL A 48 4.86 11.64 -23.36
C VAL A 48 3.59 12.01 -24.14
N VAL A 49 2.56 12.52 -23.47
CA VAL A 49 1.26 12.82 -24.10
C VAL A 49 1.28 14.18 -24.77
N GLN A 50 1.87 15.19 -24.14
CA GLN A 50 2.00 16.57 -24.67
C GLN A 50 0.69 17.19 -25.14
N ASN A 51 -0.44 16.81 -24.53
CA ASN A 51 -1.76 17.29 -24.89
C ASN A 51 -2.65 17.33 -23.63
N ASP A 52 -2.77 18.53 -23.05
CA ASP A 52 -3.51 18.80 -21.81
C ASP A 52 -5.00 18.43 -21.87
N ALA A 53 -5.57 18.25 -23.08
CA ALA A 53 -6.97 17.87 -23.23
C ALA A 53 -7.22 16.37 -22.99
N ILE A 54 -6.20 15.52 -23.11
CA ILE A 54 -6.33 14.05 -23.04
C ILE A 54 -5.37 13.38 -22.04
N ASP A 55 -4.33 14.07 -21.56
CA ASP A 55 -3.28 13.48 -20.72
C ASP A 55 -3.84 12.84 -19.45
N ASP A 56 -4.69 13.54 -18.70
CA ASP A 56 -5.35 13.02 -17.50
C ASP A 56 -6.19 11.78 -17.79
N ARG A 57 -6.90 11.76 -18.93
CA ARG A 57 -7.74 10.61 -19.34
C ARG A 57 -6.89 9.41 -19.69
N VAL A 58 -5.81 9.61 -20.45
CA VAL A 58 -4.90 8.52 -20.83
C VAL A 58 -4.17 7.98 -19.61
N TRP A 59 -3.72 8.86 -18.70
CA TRP A 59 -3.13 8.45 -17.42
C TRP A 59 -4.11 7.65 -16.57
N ALA A 60 -5.33 8.15 -16.38
CA ALA A 60 -6.37 7.48 -15.62
C ALA A 60 -6.72 6.10 -16.19
N LEU A 61 -6.83 5.97 -17.51
CA LEU A 61 -7.07 4.69 -18.20
C LEU A 61 -5.87 3.74 -18.05
N THR A 62 -4.64 4.23 -18.12
CA THR A 62 -3.42 3.43 -17.99
C THR A 62 -3.26 2.91 -16.56
N TYR A 63 -3.35 3.80 -15.57
CA TYR A 63 -3.30 3.45 -14.16
C TYR A 63 -4.48 2.57 -13.76
N GLY A 64 -5.70 3.01 -14.06
CA GLY A 64 -6.94 2.29 -13.75
C GLY A 64 -7.02 0.93 -14.43
N GLY A 65 -6.58 0.82 -15.68
CA GLY A 65 -6.51 -0.44 -16.41
C GLY A 65 -5.57 -1.46 -15.75
N SER A 66 -4.40 -1.03 -15.28
CA SER A 66 -3.49 -1.91 -14.53
C SER A 66 -4.06 -2.33 -13.17
N MET A 67 -4.78 -1.43 -12.49
CA MET A 67 -5.47 -1.74 -11.23
C MET A 67 -6.62 -2.73 -11.44
N LEU A 68 -7.42 -2.54 -12.49
CA LEU A 68 -8.51 -3.45 -12.86
C LEU A 68 -7.96 -4.84 -13.20
N LEU A 69 -6.89 -4.92 -13.99
CA LEU A 69 -6.23 -6.17 -14.33
C LEU A 69 -5.74 -6.89 -13.06
N THR A 70 -5.11 -6.16 -12.13
CA THR A 70 -4.67 -6.70 -10.85
C THR A 70 -5.85 -7.17 -10.00
N ALA A 71 -6.92 -6.39 -9.91
CA ALA A 71 -8.11 -6.74 -9.15
C ALA A 71 -8.75 -8.05 -9.65
N LEU A 72 -8.82 -8.25 -10.95
CA LEU A 72 -9.41 -9.44 -11.57
C LEU A 72 -8.50 -10.67 -11.45
N LEU A 73 -7.18 -10.50 -11.63
CA LEU A 73 -6.25 -11.62 -11.71
C LEU A 73 -5.63 -12.00 -10.36
N SER A 74 -5.59 -11.10 -9.39
CA SER A 74 -4.89 -11.34 -8.12
C SER A 74 -5.47 -12.51 -7.31
N PRO A 75 -6.79 -12.63 -7.08
CA PRO A 75 -7.33 -13.78 -6.35
C PRO A 75 -7.11 -15.10 -7.11
N LEU A 76 -7.21 -15.05 -8.45
CA LEU A 76 -7.01 -16.21 -9.30
C LEU A 76 -5.55 -16.70 -9.26
N ALA A 77 -4.60 -15.77 -9.40
CA ALA A 77 -3.17 -16.08 -9.33
C ALA A 77 -2.80 -16.59 -7.93
N GLY A 78 -3.39 -16.02 -6.87
CA GLY A 78 -3.22 -16.50 -5.50
C GLY A 78 -3.70 -17.94 -5.32
N ALA A 79 -4.91 -18.27 -5.80
CA ALA A 79 -5.45 -19.62 -5.73
C ALA A 79 -4.59 -20.64 -6.48
N VAL A 80 -4.09 -20.29 -7.67
CA VAL A 80 -3.15 -21.11 -8.45
C VAL A 80 -1.82 -21.31 -7.72
N ALA A 81 -1.29 -20.24 -7.11
CA ALA A 81 -0.02 -20.29 -6.41
C ALA A 81 -0.07 -21.17 -5.15
N ASP A 82 -1.18 -21.13 -4.42
CA ASP A 82 -1.41 -22.01 -3.26
C ASP A 82 -1.58 -23.47 -3.68
N GLU A 83 -2.34 -23.74 -4.76
CA GLU A 83 -2.58 -25.09 -5.26
C GLU A 83 -1.31 -25.78 -5.71
N ARG A 84 -0.44 -25.05 -6.40
CA ARG A 84 0.79 -25.57 -7.00
C ARG A 84 2.05 -25.37 -6.17
N SER A 85 1.92 -24.79 -4.97
CA SER A 85 3.07 -24.45 -4.11
C SER A 85 4.16 -23.68 -4.88
N CYS A 86 3.76 -22.61 -5.56
CA CYS A 86 4.67 -21.82 -6.42
C CYS A 86 4.62 -20.31 -6.13
N LYS A 87 4.26 -19.92 -4.90
CA LYS A 87 4.22 -18.50 -4.44
C LYS A 87 5.52 -17.78 -4.73
N LYS A 88 6.68 -18.41 -4.44
CA LYS A 88 8.00 -17.85 -4.71
C LYS A 88 8.21 -17.55 -6.18
N ARG A 89 7.80 -18.47 -7.08
CA ARG A 89 7.96 -18.25 -8.52
C ARG A 89 7.15 -17.05 -9.00
N PHE A 90 5.91 -16.90 -8.52
CA PHE A 90 5.08 -15.73 -8.83
C PHE A 90 5.69 -14.45 -8.29
N LEU A 91 6.20 -14.45 -7.04
CA LEU A 91 6.86 -13.30 -6.42
C LEU A 91 8.11 -12.87 -7.20
N ILE A 92 8.99 -13.81 -7.56
CA ILE A 92 10.20 -13.50 -8.32
C ILE A 92 9.85 -13.03 -9.73
N ALA A 93 8.92 -13.71 -10.43
CA ALA A 93 8.48 -13.30 -11.76
C ALA A 93 7.89 -11.89 -11.76
N SER A 94 7.08 -11.55 -10.75
CA SER A 94 6.52 -10.20 -10.60
C SER A 94 7.63 -9.17 -10.33
N GLY A 95 8.62 -9.48 -9.47
CA GLY A 95 9.75 -8.60 -9.21
C GLY A 95 10.61 -8.33 -10.46
N LEU A 96 10.94 -9.39 -11.20
CA LEU A 96 11.70 -9.26 -12.45
C LEU A 96 10.92 -8.48 -13.51
N MET A 97 9.64 -8.79 -13.69
CA MET A 97 8.77 -8.09 -14.63
C MET A 97 8.65 -6.61 -14.28
N CYS A 98 8.35 -6.28 -13.00
CA CYS A 98 8.29 -4.90 -12.55
C CYS A 98 9.60 -4.16 -12.82
N GLY A 99 10.75 -4.70 -12.38
CA GLY A 99 12.05 -4.05 -12.54
C GLY A 99 12.44 -3.84 -14.00
N VAL A 100 12.28 -4.86 -14.87
CA VAL A 100 12.64 -4.76 -16.29
C VAL A 100 11.76 -3.74 -17.02
N PHE A 101 10.45 -3.80 -16.85
CA PHE A 101 9.54 -2.84 -17.49
C PHE A 101 9.75 -1.41 -16.95
N THR A 102 10.07 -1.26 -15.66
CA THR A 102 10.42 0.04 -15.06
C THR A 102 11.71 0.61 -15.66
N CYS A 103 12.75 -0.20 -15.86
CA CYS A 103 13.93 0.24 -16.61
C CYS A 103 13.56 0.69 -18.02
N GLY A 104 12.64 -0.02 -18.68
CA GLY A 104 12.14 0.35 -20.01
C GLY A 104 11.47 1.71 -20.06
N LEU A 105 10.84 2.17 -18.97
CA LEU A 105 10.25 3.52 -18.91
C LEU A 105 11.29 4.62 -19.14
N GLY A 106 12.56 4.40 -18.79
CA GLY A 106 13.64 5.33 -19.04
C GLY A 106 14.02 5.47 -20.52
N LEU A 107 13.55 4.59 -21.40
CA LEU A 107 13.85 4.62 -22.84
C LEU A 107 12.79 5.37 -23.64
N ILE A 108 11.68 5.79 -23.01
CA ILE A 108 10.55 6.46 -23.67
C ILE A 108 10.99 7.84 -24.16
N GLN A 109 10.66 8.14 -25.42
CA GLN A 109 10.87 9.45 -26.04
C GLN A 109 9.57 10.29 -26.03
N PRO A 110 9.69 11.62 -26.20
CA PRO A 110 8.51 12.48 -26.34
C PRO A 110 7.53 11.96 -27.41
N GLY A 111 6.22 11.98 -27.10
CA GLY A 111 5.17 11.54 -28.01
C GLY A 111 4.97 10.02 -28.11
N GLN A 112 5.78 9.19 -27.44
CA GLN A 112 5.67 7.72 -27.48
C GLN A 112 4.61 7.19 -26.47
N MET A 113 3.41 7.73 -26.51
CA MET A 113 2.32 7.42 -25.59
C MET A 113 2.03 5.90 -25.48
N TRP A 114 1.89 5.21 -26.62
CA TRP A 114 1.57 3.80 -26.62
C TRP A 114 2.69 2.91 -26.04
N LEU A 115 3.95 3.29 -26.25
CA LEU A 115 5.08 2.60 -25.63
C LEU A 115 5.07 2.80 -24.10
N ALA A 116 4.75 4.00 -23.63
CA ALA A 116 4.62 4.28 -22.21
C ALA A 116 3.51 3.46 -21.56
N VAL A 117 2.33 3.38 -22.19
CA VAL A 117 1.23 2.52 -21.72
C VAL A 117 1.65 1.04 -21.70
N LEU A 118 2.28 0.56 -22.79
CA LEU A 118 2.71 -0.84 -22.93
C LEU A 118 3.76 -1.23 -21.86
N LEU A 119 4.61 -0.33 -21.45
CA LEU A 119 5.63 -0.58 -20.42
C LEU A 119 5.08 -0.37 -19.00
N TYR A 120 4.31 0.69 -18.78
CA TYR A 120 3.79 1.00 -17.45
C TYR A 120 2.75 -0.01 -16.96
N LEU A 121 1.80 -0.39 -17.82
CA LEU A 121 0.70 -1.29 -17.43
C LEU A 121 1.20 -2.64 -16.86
N PRO A 122 2.11 -3.38 -17.54
CA PRO A 122 2.67 -4.61 -16.97
C PRO A 122 3.59 -4.35 -15.77
N ALA A 123 4.30 -3.22 -15.70
CA ALA A 123 5.12 -2.87 -14.56
C ALA A 123 4.26 -2.68 -13.29
N ASN A 124 3.19 -1.88 -13.39
CA ASN A 124 2.31 -1.60 -12.26
C ASN A 124 1.45 -2.81 -11.87
N PHE A 125 1.04 -3.63 -12.85
CA PHE A 125 0.41 -4.93 -12.59
C PHE A 125 1.35 -5.85 -11.81
N ALA A 126 2.59 -6.01 -12.27
CA ALA A 126 3.59 -6.84 -11.62
C ALA A 126 3.93 -6.36 -10.20
N PHE A 127 4.12 -5.06 -10.02
CA PHE A 127 4.28 -4.44 -8.71
C PHE A 127 3.10 -4.80 -7.78
N SER A 128 1.89 -4.55 -8.24
CA SER A 128 0.67 -4.73 -7.43
C SER A 128 0.39 -6.19 -7.05
N ILE A 129 0.65 -7.14 -7.95
CA ILE A 129 0.48 -8.55 -7.66
C ILE A 129 1.63 -9.08 -6.79
N GLY A 130 2.84 -8.56 -6.98
CA GLY A 130 4.01 -8.86 -6.17
C GLY A 130 3.79 -8.53 -4.68
N GLU A 131 3.16 -7.40 -4.36
CA GLU A 131 2.79 -7.04 -2.99
C GLU A 131 1.90 -8.09 -2.32
N ASN A 132 0.93 -8.65 -3.06
CA ASN A 132 0.03 -9.66 -2.53
C ASN A 132 0.76 -10.99 -2.27
N PHE A 133 1.62 -11.41 -3.22
CA PHE A 133 2.45 -12.59 -3.00
C PHE A 133 3.44 -12.40 -1.87
N LEU A 134 4.11 -11.25 -1.77
CA LEU A 134 5.00 -10.95 -0.66
C LEU A 134 4.29 -11.10 0.69
N ALA A 135 3.10 -10.50 0.82
CA ALA A 135 2.31 -10.58 2.04
C ALA A 135 1.90 -12.01 2.38
N SER A 136 1.66 -12.87 1.39
CA SER A 136 1.25 -14.27 1.58
C SER A 136 2.34 -15.17 2.20
N PHE A 137 3.60 -14.72 2.23
CA PHE A 137 4.68 -15.45 2.91
C PHE A 137 4.71 -15.22 4.41
N LEU A 138 4.13 -14.13 4.90
CA LEU A 138 4.21 -13.71 6.30
C LEU A 138 3.75 -14.81 7.29
N PRO A 139 2.64 -15.57 7.06
CA PRO A 139 2.23 -16.66 7.96
C PRO A 139 3.25 -17.79 8.08
N GLY A 140 4.04 -18.05 7.04
CA GLY A 140 5.10 -19.09 7.02
C GLY A 140 6.45 -18.61 7.58
N LEU A 141 6.66 -17.30 7.70
CA LEU A 141 7.92 -16.71 8.15
C LEU A 141 7.93 -16.41 9.65
N ALA A 142 6.80 -16.16 10.26
CA ALA A 142 6.66 -15.80 11.66
C ALA A 142 5.63 -16.68 12.36
N LYS A 143 5.85 -16.98 13.64
CA LYS A 143 4.82 -17.57 14.48
C LYS A 143 3.69 -16.56 14.67
N GLN A 144 2.50 -17.07 14.99
CA GLN A 144 1.28 -16.25 15.09
C GLN A 144 1.38 -15.14 16.14
N ASP A 145 2.12 -15.37 17.22
CA ASP A 145 2.44 -14.40 18.27
C ASP A 145 3.56 -13.41 17.91
N GLN A 146 4.04 -13.44 16.66
CA GLN A 146 5.18 -12.66 16.16
C GLN A 146 4.89 -11.98 14.80
N VAL A 147 3.74 -12.23 14.18
CA VAL A 147 3.42 -11.69 12.84
C VAL A 147 3.32 -10.17 12.84
N GLY A 148 2.83 -9.55 13.91
CA GLY A 148 2.77 -8.10 14.07
C GLY A 148 4.15 -7.47 14.09
N ARG A 149 5.08 -8.08 14.85
CA ARG A 149 6.47 -7.64 14.97
C ARG A 149 7.19 -7.70 13.63
N VAL A 150 7.06 -8.80 12.89
CA VAL A 150 7.72 -8.96 11.57
C VAL A 150 7.10 -8.03 10.54
N SER A 151 5.78 -7.94 10.47
CA SER A 151 5.08 -7.05 9.55
C SER A 151 5.43 -5.58 9.80
N GLY A 152 5.36 -5.12 11.06
CA GLY A 152 5.68 -3.74 11.42
C GLY A 152 7.13 -3.38 11.11
N PHE A 153 8.08 -4.27 11.44
CA PHE A 153 9.50 -4.03 11.14
C PHE A 153 9.78 -3.97 9.63
N SER A 154 9.15 -4.82 8.82
CA SER A 154 9.27 -4.77 7.36
C SER A 154 8.76 -3.43 6.80
N TRP A 155 7.61 -2.95 7.30
CA TRP A 155 7.08 -1.65 6.91
C TRP A 155 7.98 -0.50 7.35
N ALA A 156 8.60 -0.57 8.54
CA ALA A 156 9.57 0.43 8.98
C ALA A 156 10.80 0.49 8.05
N CYS A 157 11.32 -0.67 7.62
CA CYS A 157 12.40 -0.75 6.64
C CYS A 157 11.97 -0.18 5.27
N ALA A 158 10.72 -0.47 4.84
CA ALA A 158 10.17 0.07 3.61
C ALA A 158 10.06 1.61 3.64
N TYR A 159 9.51 2.18 4.71
CA TYR A 159 9.45 3.65 4.87
C TYR A 159 10.84 4.29 4.97
N ALA A 160 11.81 3.64 5.64
CA ALA A 160 13.19 4.13 5.68
C ALA A 160 13.82 4.11 4.28
N ALA A 161 13.56 3.07 3.47
CA ALA A 161 13.99 3.02 2.09
C ALA A 161 13.31 4.09 1.22
N ALA A 162 12.01 4.35 1.41
CA ALA A 162 11.30 5.43 0.72
C ALA A 162 11.92 6.81 1.04
N LEU A 163 12.23 7.07 2.32
CA LEU A 163 12.89 8.31 2.71
C LEU A 163 14.28 8.43 2.10
N LEU A 164 15.06 7.35 2.09
CA LEU A 164 16.37 7.32 1.43
C LEU A 164 16.25 7.61 -0.06
N LEU A 165 15.32 6.97 -0.75
CA LEU A 165 15.06 7.20 -2.18
C LEU A 165 14.63 8.64 -2.46
N LEU A 166 13.79 9.22 -1.59
CA LEU A 166 13.39 10.63 -1.70
C LEU A 166 14.59 11.55 -1.60
N ILE A 167 15.47 11.35 -0.61
CA ILE A 167 16.69 12.13 -0.40
C ILE A 167 17.65 11.99 -1.60
N LEU A 168 17.87 10.76 -2.08
CA LEU A 168 18.74 10.49 -3.23
C LEU A 168 18.19 11.13 -4.51
N THR A 169 16.89 11.01 -4.76
CA THR A 169 16.24 11.58 -5.95
C THR A 169 16.27 13.10 -5.92
N ALA A 170 15.83 13.72 -4.82
CA ALA A 170 15.84 15.17 -4.65
C ALA A 170 17.29 15.74 -4.68
N GLY A 171 18.21 15.09 -3.98
CA GLY A 171 19.63 15.49 -3.98
C GLY A 171 20.26 15.42 -5.38
N ALA A 172 19.99 14.35 -6.14
CA ALA A 172 20.47 14.23 -7.51
C ALA A 172 19.86 15.29 -8.44
N MET A 173 18.55 15.58 -8.30
CA MET A 173 17.90 16.65 -9.07
C MET A 173 18.55 18.02 -8.81
N MET A 174 18.82 18.33 -7.55
CA MET A 174 19.45 19.61 -7.17
C MET A 174 20.88 19.72 -7.66
N VAL A 175 21.70 18.67 -7.47
CA VAL A 175 23.12 18.67 -7.85
C VAL A 175 23.30 18.68 -9.36
N LEU A 176 22.50 17.90 -10.09
CA LEU A 176 22.58 17.78 -11.55
C LEU A 176 21.72 18.82 -12.29
N LYS A 177 21.01 19.69 -11.56
CA LYS A 177 20.11 20.73 -12.10
C LYS A 177 19.09 20.16 -13.10
N LEU A 178 18.46 19.04 -12.76
CA LEU A 178 17.50 18.36 -13.63
C LEU A 178 16.10 19.00 -13.50
N GLU A 179 15.95 20.21 -14.05
CA GLU A 179 14.73 21.02 -13.92
C GLU A 179 13.60 20.55 -14.85
N SER A 180 13.93 19.96 -16.01
CA SER A 180 12.92 19.51 -16.97
C SER A 180 12.48 18.07 -16.70
N ALA A 181 11.19 17.77 -16.88
CA ALA A 181 10.68 16.42 -16.74
C ALA A 181 11.35 15.42 -17.71
N GLU A 182 11.77 15.88 -18.88
CA GLU A 182 12.50 15.06 -19.85
C GLU A 182 13.83 14.52 -19.32
N ALA A 183 14.51 15.28 -18.46
CA ALA A 183 15.77 14.89 -17.83
C ALA A 183 15.60 13.81 -16.73
N TRP A 184 14.37 13.42 -16.37
CA TRP A 184 14.11 12.46 -15.29
C TRP A 184 14.22 10.99 -15.71
N ARG A 185 14.39 10.69 -16.98
CA ARG A 185 14.50 9.29 -17.49
C ARG A 185 15.52 8.42 -16.74
N PRO A 186 16.72 8.90 -16.34
CA PRO A 186 17.66 8.10 -15.57
C PRO A 186 17.10 7.61 -14.22
N PHE A 187 16.16 8.35 -13.60
CA PHE A 187 15.52 7.93 -12.35
C PHE A 187 14.62 6.73 -12.55
N PHE A 188 14.00 6.55 -13.72
CA PHE A 188 13.19 5.38 -14.03
C PHE A 188 14.07 4.14 -14.19
N VAL A 189 15.22 4.28 -14.85
CA VAL A 189 16.23 3.19 -14.93
C VAL A 189 16.75 2.87 -13.54
N PHE A 190 17.10 3.88 -12.74
CA PHE A 190 17.53 3.70 -11.35
C PHE A 190 16.48 2.97 -10.51
N ALA A 191 15.19 3.35 -10.61
CA ALA A 191 14.10 2.70 -9.90
C ALA A 191 13.96 1.23 -10.28
N GLY A 192 14.06 0.89 -11.58
CA GLY A 192 14.01 -0.48 -12.06
C GLY A 192 15.22 -1.30 -11.60
N LEU A 193 16.44 -0.74 -11.67
CA LEU A 193 17.66 -1.40 -11.18
C LEU A 193 17.62 -1.61 -9.66
N TRP A 194 17.12 -0.64 -8.89
CA TRP A 194 16.88 -0.79 -7.45
C TRP A 194 15.94 -1.95 -7.19
N PHE A 195 14.81 -2.00 -7.90
CA PHE A 195 13.82 -3.07 -7.74
C PHE A 195 14.45 -4.45 -8.02
N LEU A 196 15.19 -4.58 -9.13
CA LEU A 196 15.89 -5.81 -9.48
C LEU A 196 16.93 -6.20 -8.43
N ALA A 197 17.77 -5.25 -7.99
CA ALA A 197 18.81 -5.51 -7.01
C ALA A 197 18.25 -6.04 -5.69
N PHE A 198 17.18 -5.43 -5.16
CA PHE A 198 16.54 -5.85 -3.92
C PHE A 198 15.61 -7.08 -4.09
N THR A 199 15.29 -7.48 -5.31
CA THR A 199 14.64 -8.79 -5.61
C THR A 199 15.63 -9.94 -5.54
N ILE A 200 16.94 -9.73 -5.77
CA ILE A 200 17.97 -10.78 -5.75
C ILE A 200 18.02 -11.54 -4.41
N PRO A 201 18.10 -10.89 -3.23
CA PRO A 201 18.11 -11.61 -1.95
C PRO A 201 16.86 -12.48 -1.77
N THR A 202 15.70 -11.99 -2.21
CA THR A 202 14.44 -12.75 -2.18
C THR A 202 14.53 -14.00 -3.05
N ALA A 203 15.07 -13.88 -4.26
CA ALA A 203 15.26 -15.02 -5.15
C ALA A 203 16.21 -16.08 -4.57
N LEU A 204 17.29 -15.64 -3.90
CA LEU A 204 18.33 -16.55 -3.39
C LEU A 204 17.94 -17.21 -2.06
N TYR A 205 17.35 -16.46 -1.13
CA TYR A 205 17.24 -16.91 0.27
C TYR A 205 15.82 -17.14 0.76
N LEU A 206 14.79 -16.62 0.08
CA LEU A 206 13.41 -16.94 0.44
C LEU A 206 13.09 -18.38 0.00
N HIS A 207 12.52 -19.17 0.88
CA HIS A 207 12.10 -20.54 0.56
C HIS A 207 10.60 -20.61 0.33
N GLU A 208 10.20 -21.46 -0.61
CA GLU A 208 8.79 -21.79 -0.82
C GLU A 208 8.23 -22.45 0.45
N PRO A 209 7.11 -21.98 1.00
CA PRO A 209 6.46 -22.67 2.09
C PRO A 209 6.04 -24.07 1.66
N GLN A 210 6.35 -25.09 2.47
CA GLN A 210 5.94 -26.47 2.17
C GLN A 210 4.42 -26.56 2.31
N ASN A 211 3.76 -26.96 1.24
CA ASN A 211 2.33 -27.26 1.25
C ASN A 211 2.14 -28.79 1.19
N GLU A 212 1.82 -29.37 2.35
CA GLU A 212 1.60 -30.83 2.46
C GLU A 212 0.39 -31.31 1.65
N ARG A 213 -0.49 -30.39 1.22
CA ARG A 213 -1.71 -30.68 0.47
C ARG A 213 -1.62 -30.31 -1.03
N ALA A 214 -0.42 -30.03 -1.53
CA ALA A 214 -0.27 -29.74 -2.96
C ALA A 214 -0.74 -30.94 -3.80
N VAL A 215 -1.84 -30.76 -4.51
CA VAL A 215 -2.36 -31.77 -5.44
C VAL A 215 -1.51 -31.74 -6.71
N HIS A 216 -1.04 -32.89 -7.15
CA HIS A 216 -0.26 -33.00 -8.40
C HIS A 216 -1.04 -32.49 -9.62
N PRO A 217 -0.38 -31.80 -10.55
CA PRO A 217 -1.03 -30.98 -11.56
C PRO A 217 -1.63 -31.82 -12.70
N GLY A 218 -2.95 -32.03 -12.65
CA GLY A 218 -3.69 -32.66 -13.75
C GLY A 218 -4.73 -31.78 -14.43
N GLY A 219 -4.90 -30.51 -14.02
CA GLY A 219 -5.97 -29.65 -14.51
C GLY A 219 -5.50 -28.34 -15.19
N ASN A 220 -6.41 -27.71 -15.96
CA ASN A 220 -6.19 -26.39 -16.53
C ASN A 220 -6.08 -25.35 -15.40
N LEU A 221 -5.02 -24.52 -15.42
CA LEU A 221 -4.69 -23.52 -14.40
C LEU A 221 -5.86 -22.57 -14.09
N LEU A 222 -6.54 -22.11 -15.13
CA LEU A 222 -7.64 -21.17 -15.00
C LEU A 222 -8.86 -21.82 -14.33
N THR A 223 -9.25 -23.02 -14.77
CA THR A 223 -10.39 -23.73 -14.18
C THR A 223 -10.14 -24.08 -12.72
N THR A 224 -8.93 -24.53 -12.37
CA THR A 224 -8.54 -24.81 -10.99
C THR A 224 -8.66 -23.57 -10.11
N GLY A 225 -8.15 -22.43 -10.57
CA GLY A 225 -8.22 -21.16 -9.82
C GLY A 225 -9.66 -20.68 -9.63
N PHE A 226 -10.50 -20.72 -10.68
CA PHE A 226 -11.92 -20.32 -10.58
C PHE A 226 -12.74 -21.25 -9.68
N VAL A 227 -12.55 -22.56 -9.76
CA VAL A 227 -13.23 -23.54 -8.90
C VAL A 227 -12.84 -23.30 -7.45
N ARG A 228 -11.55 -23.07 -7.17
CA ARG A 228 -11.05 -22.83 -5.82
C ARG A 228 -11.58 -21.51 -5.26
N LEU A 229 -11.51 -20.42 -6.02
CA LEU A 229 -12.08 -19.13 -5.62
C LEU A 229 -13.57 -19.23 -5.36
N GLY A 230 -14.34 -19.95 -6.22
CA GLY A 230 -15.76 -20.21 -6.03
C GLY A 230 -16.04 -21.00 -4.74
N LYS A 231 -15.17 -21.95 -4.37
CA LYS A 231 -15.26 -22.72 -3.14
C LYS A 231 -14.98 -21.82 -1.92
N THR A 232 -13.95 -20.98 -1.97
CA THR A 232 -13.64 -20.04 -0.89
C THR A 232 -14.77 -19.03 -0.66
N LEU A 233 -15.41 -18.54 -1.73
CA LEU A 233 -16.58 -17.66 -1.62
C LEU A 233 -17.79 -18.40 -1.00
N LYS A 234 -18.01 -19.66 -1.33
CA LYS A 234 -19.05 -20.49 -0.69
C LYS A 234 -18.75 -20.76 0.79
N ASP A 235 -17.47 -20.95 1.12
CA ASP A 235 -17.01 -21.19 2.49
C ASP A 235 -16.89 -19.88 3.31
N ALA A 236 -17.24 -18.71 2.74
CA ALA A 236 -17.11 -17.40 3.39
C ALA A 236 -17.85 -17.32 4.73
N GLY A 237 -18.96 -18.05 4.89
CA GLY A 237 -19.68 -18.17 6.16
C GLY A 237 -18.85 -18.81 7.28
N ARG A 238 -17.94 -19.73 6.95
CA ARG A 238 -16.99 -20.36 7.89
C ARG A 238 -15.90 -19.39 8.33
N TYR A 239 -15.45 -18.51 7.42
CA TYR A 239 -14.39 -17.52 7.66
C TYR A 239 -14.96 -16.10 7.86
N LYS A 240 -16.13 -16.00 8.51
CA LYS A 240 -16.82 -14.70 8.66
C LYS A 240 -15.97 -13.60 9.31
N ASP A 241 -15.08 -13.95 10.23
CA ASP A 241 -14.20 -12.98 10.88
C ASP A 241 -13.15 -12.42 9.91
N LEU A 242 -12.60 -13.27 9.02
CA LEU A 242 -11.74 -12.84 7.92
C LEU A 242 -12.53 -12.00 6.90
N ALA A 243 -13.75 -12.38 6.56
CA ALA A 243 -14.62 -11.62 5.66
C ALA A 243 -14.94 -10.22 6.24
N TYR A 244 -15.23 -10.12 7.56
CA TYR A 244 -15.37 -8.82 8.21
C TYR A 244 -14.08 -7.99 8.16
N LEU A 245 -12.90 -8.61 8.34
CA LEU A 245 -11.62 -7.90 8.25
C LEU A 245 -11.35 -7.40 6.83
N LEU A 246 -11.59 -8.23 5.81
CA LEU A 246 -11.43 -7.84 4.40
C LEU A 246 -12.41 -6.72 4.01
N GLY A 247 -13.68 -6.81 4.46
CA GLY A 247 -14.64 -5.75 4.29
C GLY A 247 -14.24 -4.45 5.01
N ALA A 248 -13.76 -4.55 6.25
CA ALA A 248 -13.23 -3.40 6.99
C ALA A 248 -12.04 -2.78 6.25
N SER A 249 -11.13 -3.63 5.69
CA SER A 249 -9.97 -3.19 4.91
C SER A 249 -10.37 -2.38 3.68
N LEU A 250 -11.46 -2.71 3.02
CA LEU A 250 -12.01 -1.94 1.92
C LEU A 250 -12.34 -0.50 2.37
N PHE A 251 -13.04 -0.35 3.48
CA PHE A 251 -13.50 0.97 3.94
C PHE A 251 -12.35 1.83 4.49
N TYR A 252 -11.53 1.33 5.39
CA TYR A 252 -10.41 2.15 5.87
C TYR A 252 -9.27 2.27 4.85
N GLY A 253 -9.15 1.31 3.91
CA GLY A 253 -8.29 1.43 2.74
C GLY A 253 -8.70 2.60 1.86
N THR A 254 -10.01 2.87 1.71
CA THR A 254 -10.52 4.08 1.05
C THR A 254 -10.02 5.34 1.75
N GLY A 255 -10.05 5.36 3.09
CA GLY A 255 -9.47 6.45 3.87
C GLY A 255 -7.98 6.66 3.59
N MET A 256 -7.20 5.58 3.55
CA MET A 256 -5.77 5.64 3.20
C MET A 256 -5.56 6.16 1.77
N SER A 257 -6.35 5.70 0.81
CA SER A 257 -6.28 6.17 -0.58
C SER A 257 -6.62 7.64 -0.71
N VAL A 258 -7.64 8.13 0.01
CA VAL A 258 -7.97 9.57 0.07
C VAL A 258 -6.78 10.39 0.57
N VAL A 259 -6.13 9.95 1.65
CA VAL A 259 -4.95 10.66 2.17
C VAL A 259 -3.83 10.69 1.12
N VAL A 260 -3.53 9.56 0.48
CA VAL A 260 -2.46 9.49 -0.54
C VAL A 260 -2.76 10.41 -1.74
N PHE A 261 -4.01 10.48 -2.19
CA PHE A 261 -4.35 11.23 -3.42
C PHE A 261 -4.67 12.70 -3.16
N PHE A 262 -5.16 13.05 -1.98
CA PHE A 262 -5.74 14.38 -1.74
C PHE A 262 -5.03 15.19 -0.65
N ALA A 263 -4.17 14.60 0.21
CA ALA A 263 -3.57 15.34 1.32
C ALA A 263 -2.73 16.54 0.86
N SER A 264 -1.89 16.36 -0.16
CA SER A 264 -1.08 17.46 -0.71
C SER A 264 -1.96 18.52 -1.38
N LYS A 265 -3.00 18.12 -2.12
CA LYS A 265 -3.94 19.04 -2.77
C LYS A 265 -4.68 19.89 -1.73
N LEU A 266 -5.18 19.26 -0.68
CA LEU A 266 -5.83 19.97 0.43
C LEU A 266 -4.86 20.91 1.16
N ALA A 267 -3.62 20.50 1.37
CA ALA A 267 -2.61 21.34 2.00
C ALA A 267 -2.35 22.64 1.21
N VAL A 268 -2.29 22.55 -0.14
CA VAL A 268 -2.21 23.75 -1.02
C VAL A 268 -3.42 24.62 -0.89
N GLU A 269 -4.62 24.06 -0.92
CA GLU A 269 -5.89 24.81 -0.80
C GLU A 269 -5.96 25.56 0.54
N TYR A 270 -5.32 25.04 1.59
CA TYR A 270 -5.23 25.70 2.91
C TYR A 270 -3.99 26.59 3.07
N GLY A 271 -3.27 26.88 1.97
CA GLY A 271 -2.23 27.91 1.93
C GLY A 271 -0.80 27.42 2.17
N PHE A 272 -0.52 26.11 1.96
CA PHE A 272 0.84 25.62 1.92
C PHE A 272 1.51 26.04 0.61
N GLU A 273 2.74 26.52 0.71
CA GLU A 273 3.60 26.80 -0.44
C GLU A 273 4.37 25.53 -0.88
N GLN A 274 5.07 25.59 -2.01
CA GLN A 274 5.79 24.41 -2.55
C GLN A 274 6.81 23.85 -1.55
N VAL A 275 7.52 24.70 -0.83
CA VAL A 275 8.51 24.28 0.19
C VAL A 275 7.81 23.58 1.35
N ASP A 276 6.69 24.13 1.82
CA ASP A 276 5.88 23.53 2.89
C ASP A 276 5.39 22.13 2.50
N LEU A 277 4.98 21.93 1.24
CA LEU A 277 4.54 20.63 0.74
C LEU A 277 5.65 19.58 0.78
N VAL A 278 6.86 19.92 0.34
CA VAL A 278 7.98 18.98 0.38
C VAL A 278 8.28 18.57 1.82
N ILE A 279 8.33 19.55 2.75
CA ILE A 279 8.54 19.29 4.17
C ILE A 279 7.38 18.47 4.74
N PHE A 280 6.15 18.79 4.36
CA PHE A 280 4.93 18.09 4.82
C PHE A 280 4.94 16.61 4.42
N VAL A 281 5.28 16.29 3.18
CA VAL A 281 5.41 14.90 2.70
C VAL A 281 6.53 14.16 3.45
N ALA A 282 7.66 14.83 3.67
CA ALA A 282 8.78 14.25 4.46
C ALA A 282 8.34 13.96 5.91
N VAL A 283 7.62 14.88 6.54
CA VAL A 283 7.08 14.73 7.90
C VAL A 283 6.05 13.59 7.96
N ILE A 284 5.13 13.49 7.01
CA ILE A 284 4.18 12.37 6.89
C ILE A 284 4.95 11.04 6.79
N THR A 285 6.00 10.98 5.97
CA THR A 285 6.81 9.78 5.79
C THR A 285 7.53 9.38 7.09
N LEU A 286 8.14 10.34 7.79
CA LEU A 286 8.79 10.12 9.09
C LEU A 286 7.77 9.64 10.14
N SER A 287 6.60 10.26 10.18
CA SER A 287 5.50 9.84 11.08
C SER A 287 5.00 8.44 10.74
N GLY A 288 5.01 8.06 9.45
CA GLY A 288 4.74 6.70 9.00
C GLY A 288 5.74 5.68 9.58
N ILE A 289 7.05 6.01 9.58
CA ILE A 289 8.08 5.16 10.24
C ILE A 289 7.74 4.97 11.72
N VAL A 290 7.49 6.07 12.44
CA VAL A 290 7.12 6.02 13.87
C VAL A 290 5.84 5.20 14.06
N GLY A 291 4.85 5.37 13.19
CA GLY A 291 3.59 4.62 13.19
C GLY A 291 3.79 3.10 13.07
N THR A 292 4.81 2.63 12.34
CA THR A 292 5.08 1.19 12.23
C THR A 292 5.77 0.59 13.45
N ILE A 293 6.44 1.42 14.27
CA ILE A 293 7.14 0.94 15.47
C ILE A 293 6.15 0.39 16.51
N ILE A 294 4.98 1.02 16.66
CA ILE A 294 3.99 0.59 17.65
C ILE A 294 3.45 -0.82 17.35
N PRO A 295 2.96 -1.15 16.14
CA PRO A 295 2.61 -2.52 15.80
C PRO A 295 3.78 -3.49 16.01
N THR A 296 4.99 -3.10 15.61
CA THR A 296 6.18 -3.93 15.76
C THR A 296 6.42 -4.36 17.20
N LEU A 297 6.19 -3.45 18.14
CA LEU A 297 6.51 -3.68 19.56
C LEU A 297 5.34 -4.27 20.37
N TYR A 298 4.11 -3.91 20.03
CA TYR A 298 2.97 -4.10 20.92
C TYR A 298 1.81 -4.91 20.32
N GLN A 299 1.65 -5.02 18.98
CA GLN A 299 0.49 -5.65 18.37
C GLN A 299 0.30 -7.10 18.79
N ASP A 300 1.37 -7.89 18.82
CA ASP A 300 1.30 -9.30 19.16
C ASP A 300 0.89 -9.53 20.64
N LYS A 301 1.22 -8.58 21.52
CA LYS A 301 0.84 -8.63 22.95
C LYS A 301 -0.55 -8.08 23.20
N LEU A 302 -0.92 -7.00 22.51
CA LEU A 302 -2.20 -6.33 22.68
C LEU A 302 -3.35 -7.08 22.01
N GLY A 303 -3.03 -7.88 20.99
CA GLY A 303 -3.95 -8.53 20.05
C GLY A 303 -4.18 -7.70 18.79
N HIS A 304 -4.33 -8.39 17.66
CA HIS A 304 -4.43 -7.75 16.33
C HIS A 304 -5.68 -6.89 16.20
N ARG A 305 -6.84 -7.39 16.67
CA ARG A 305 -8.11 -6.64 16.64
C ARG A 305 -8.03 -5.35 17.44
N ARG A 306 -7.51 -5.40 18.68
CA ARG A 306 -7.41 -4.22 19.54
C ARG A 306 -6.48 -3.17 18.94
N SER A 307 -5.35 -3.60 18.39
CA SER A 307 -4.40 -2.70 17.74
C SER A 307 -5.04 -1.95 16.56
N VAL A 308 -5.73 -2.69 15.66
CA VAL A 308 -6.43 -2.06 14.52
C VAL A 308 -7.53 -1.11 14.98
N LEU A 309 -8.30 -1.46 16.02
CA LEU A 309 -9.34 -0.56 16.58
C LEU A 309 -8.75 0.74 17.14
N ILE A 310 -7.64 0.67 17.86
CA ILE A 310 -6.96 1.85 18.40
C ILE A 310 -6.48 2.76 17.25
N PHE A 311 -5.83 2.20 16.24
CA PHE A 311 -5.34 2.99 15.11
C PHE A 311 -6.48 3.59 14.29
N LEU A 312 -7.58 2.85 14.09
CA LEU A 312 -8.78 3.39 13.44
C LEU A 312 -9.44 4.50 14.25
N ALA A 313 -9.51 4.36 15.58
CA ALA A 313 -10.06 5.41 16.45
C ALA A 313 -9.22 6.71 16.38
N VAL A 314 -7.89 6.59 16.42
CA VAL A 314 -6.99 7.75 16.25
C VAL A 314 -7.20 8.37 14.87
N TRP A 315 -7.30 7.55 13.83
CA TRP A 315 -7.46 8.07 12.46
C TRP A 315 -8.82 8.71 12.22
N LEU A 316 -9.89 8.12 12.79
CA LEU A 316 -11.23 8.71 12.78
C LEU A 316 -11.25 10.07 13.49
N ALA A 317 -10.63 10.15 14.68
CA ALA A 317 -10.50 11.42 15.40
C ALA A 317 -9.71 12.45 14.59
N THR A 318 -8.65 12.03 13.89
CA THR A 318 -7.87 12.89 13.00
C THR A 318 -8.69 13.38 11.81
N ALA A 319 -9.49 12.52 11.18
CA ALA A 319 -10.36 12.90 10.06
C ALA A 319 -11.45 13.90 10.51
N LEU A 320 -12.04 13.68 11.69
CA LEU A 320 -13.00 14.62 12.28
C LEU A 320 -12.34 15.96 12.66
N GLY A 321 -11.12 15.93 13.22
CA GLY A 321 -10.33 17.13 13.49
C GLY A 321 -10.00 17.89 12.20
N PHE A 322 -9.72 17.18 11.10
CA PHE A 322 -9.49 17.82 9.81
C PHE A 322 -10.78 18.41 9.22
N ALA A 323 -11.92 17.73 9.36
CA ALA A 323 -13.23 18.29 8.96
C ALA A 323 -13.58 19.56 9.77
N LEU A 324 -13.29 19.55 11.08
CA LEU A 324 -13.46 20.74 11.93
C LEU A 324 -12.55 21.89 11.47
N TYR A 325 -11.28 21.59 11.17
CA TYR A 325 -10.36 22.61 10.65
C TYR A 325 -10.87 23.21 9.33
N ALA A 326 -11.32 22.35 8.40
CA ALA A 326 -11.88 22.78 7.12
C ALA A 326 -13.10 23.69 7.33
N TYR A 327 -14.04 23.31 8.19
CA TYR A 327 -15.21 24.12 8.54
C TYR A 327 -14.84 25.49 9.09
N LEU A 328 -13.89 25.54 10.04
CA LEU A 328 -13.44 26.81 10.64
C LEU A 328 -12.69 27.67 9.62
N TYR A 329 -11.92 27.08 8.73
CA TYR A 329 -11.25 27.79 7.63
C TYR A 329 -12.26 28.40 6.65
N GLU A 330 -13.26 27.62 6.24
CA GLU A 330 -14.34 28.09 5.33
C GLU A 330 -15.16 29.21 5.98
N ALA A 331 -15.50 29.07 7.28
CA ALA A 331 -16.19 30.10 8.05
C ALA A 331 -15.36 31.39 8.19
N HIS A 332 -14.05 31.28 8.42
CA HIS A 332 -13.12 32.41 8.48
C HIS A 332 -13.04 33.16 7.13
N ALA A 333 -12.94 32.43 6.05
CA ALA A 333 -12.93 33.00 4.69
C ALA A 333 -14.24 33.70 4.36
N ALA A 334 -15.39 33.10 4.70
CA ALA A 334 -16.72 33.67 4.49
C ALA A 334 -16.95 34.94 5.31
N GLY A 335 -16.30 35.08 6.50
CA GLY A 335 -16.32 36.26 7.35
C GLY A 335 -15.54 37.47 6.81
N GLY A 336 -14.91 37.36 5.63
CA GLY A 336 -14.16 38.45 4.98
C GLY A 336 -12.88 38.88 5.74
N SER A 337 -12.34 38.01 6.59
CA SER A 337 -11.12 38.27 7.34
C SER A 337 -9.90 38.38 6.44
N LEU A 338 -9.15 39.46 6.53
CA LEU A 338 -7.87 39.66 5.84
C LEU A 338 -6.69 38.95 6.54
N VAL A 339 -6.91 38.38 7.73
CA VAL A 339 -5.88 37.68 8.49
C VAL A 339 -5.76 36.25 7.95
N LYS A 340 -4.53 35.82 7.64
CA LYS A 340 -4.26 34.45 7.20
C LYS A 340 -4.66 33.46 8.29
N TYR A 341 -5.44 32.45 7.93
CA TYR A 341 -5.84 31.41 8.88
C TYR A 341 -4.62 30.54 9.27
N PRO A 342 -4.47 30.16 10.54
CA PRO A 342 -3.28 29.45 11.01
C PRO A 342 -3.15 28.06 10.37
N THR A 343 -1.97 27.75 9.83
CA THR A 343 -1.68 26.48 9.15
C THR A 343 -1.06 25.42 10.07
N TRP A 344 -0.65 25.79 11.30
CA TRP A 344 -0.02 24.84 12.23
C TRP A 344 -0.88 23.60 12.55
N PRO A 345 -2.24 23.65 12.59
CA PRO A 345 -3.02 22.44 12.84
C PRO A 345 -2.87 21.40 11.72
N LEU A 346 -2.61 21.83 10.47
CA LEU A 346 -2.37 20.91 9.34
C LEU A 346 -1.11 20.06 9.56
N TRP A 347 -0.08 20.62 10.19
CA TRP A 347 1.13 19.86 10.54
C TRP A 347 0.84 18.75 11.55
N VAL A 348 -0.02 19.01 12.55
CA VAL A 348 -0.46 17.99 13.51
C VAL A 348 -1.29 16.93 12.82
N ILE A 349 -2.28 17.34 12.00
CA ILE A 349 -3.13 16.44 11.23
C ILE A 349 -2.29 15.57 10.29
N GLY A 350 -1.36 16.16 9.54
CA GLY A 350 -0.46 15.44 8.65
C GLY A 350 0.40 14.39 9.36
N ASN A 351 0.95 14.73 10.54
CA ASN A 351 1.67 13.78 11.37
C ASN A 351 0.80 12.60 11.80
N LEU A 352 -0.43 12.86 12.25
CA LEU A 352 -1.37 11.81 12.65
C LEU A 352 -1.83 10.96 11.45
N LEU A 353 -2.02 11.57 10.28
CA LEU A 353 -2.32 10.85 9.05
C LEU A 353 -1.16 9.93 8.64
N GLY A 354 0.07 10.43 8.66
CA GLY A 354 1.28 9.64 8.39
C GLY A 354 1.44 8.49 9.37
N PHE A 355 1.31 8.77 10.66
CA PHE A 355 1.31 7.76 11.72
C PHE A 355 0.27 6.65 11.45
N GLY A 356 -0.95 7.02 11.08
CA GLY A 356 -2.03 6.09 10.76
C GLY A 356 -1.75 5.24 9.52
N LEU A 357 -1.15 5.82 8.46
CA LEU A 357 -0.73 5.08 7.27
C LEU A 357 0.23 3.93 7.63
N GLY A 358 1.27 4.22 8.42
CA GLY A 358 2.24 3.21 8.85
C GLY A 358 1.64 2.17 9.80
N SER A 359 0.95 2.62 10.86
CA SER A 359 0.43 1.74 11.90
C SER A 359 -0.69 0.84 11.39
N LEU A 360 -1.67 1.38 10.69
CA LEU A 360 -2.83 0.63 10.21
C LEU A 360 -2.45 -0.32 9.07
N GLY A 361 -1.60 0.12 8.13
CA GLY A 361 -1.16 -0.71 7.01
C GLY A 361 -0.41 -1.96 7.48
N SER A 362 0.60 -1.79 8.36
CA SER A 362 1.37 -2.89 8.90
C SER A 362 0.54 -3.81 9.82
N ALA A 363 -0.33 -3.24 10.66
CA ALA A 363 -1.20 -3.98 11.56
C ALA A 363 -2.27 -4.79 10.82
N ASN A 364 -2.83 -4.24 9.76
CA ASN A 364 -3.79 -4.94 8.92
C ASN A 364 -3.17 -6.15 8.22
N ARG A 365 -1.98 -5.99 7.61
CA ARG A 365 -1.26 -7.11 6.98
C ARG A 365 -1.02 -8.25 7.97
N ALA A 366 -0.60 -7.92 9.19
CA ALA A 366 -0.42 -8.91 10.25
C ALA A 366 -1.73 -9.57 10.67
N PHE A 367 -2.83 -8.82 10.77
CA PHE A 367 -4.12 -9.37 11.17
C PHE A 367 -4.72 -10.29 10.09
N VAL A 368 -4.60 -9.93 8.82
CA VAL A 368 -4.98 -10.81 7.70
C VAL A 368 -4.13 -12.10 7.74
N SER A 369 -2.82 -11.98 7.95
CA SER A 369 -1.91 -13.13 8.12
C SER A 369 -2.33 -14.06 9.25
N TYR A 370 -2.75 -13.50 10.39
CA TYR A 370 -3.20 -14.25 11.57
C TYR A 370 -4.52 -15.02 11.34
N LEU A 371 -5.41 -14.48 10.51
CA LEU A 371 -6.71 -15.10 10.18
C LEU A 371 -6.68 -15.93 8.88
N ALA A 372 -5.59 -15.92 8.13
CA ALA A 372 -5.48 -16.67 6.89
C ALA A 372 -5.40 -18.18 7.17
N PRO A 373 -6.27 -19.01 6.52
CA PRO A 373 -6.19 -20.45 6.63
C PRO A 373 -4.88 -20.98 6.04
N PRO A 374 -4.23 -21.98 6.66
CA PRO A 374 -3.05 -22.63 6.13
C PRO A 374 -3.29 -23.17 4.71
N ASN A 375 -2.29 -23.01 3.83
CA ASN A 375 -2.33 -23.41 2.42
C ASN A 375 -3.33 -22.63 1.54
N ARG A 376 -3.88 -21.51 2.03
CA ARG A 376 -4.73 -20.56 1.28
C ARG A 376 -4.25 -19.10 1.42
N GLU A 377 -3.02 -18.90 1.85
CA GLU A 377 -2.52 -17.58 2.18
C GLU A 377 -2.44 -16.68 0.93
N ALA A 378 -1.97 -17.20 -0.20
CA ALA A 378 -1.88 -16.40 -1.43
C ALA A 378 -3.26 -16.05 -2.00
N GLU A 379 -4.24 -16.95 -1.89
CA GLU A 379 -5.63 -16.68 -2.24
C GLU A 379 -6.23 -15.57 -1.36
N VAL A 380 -6.05 -15.65 -0.04
CA VAL A 380 -6.52 -14.64 0.92
C VAL A 380 -5.87 -13.29 0.65
N PHE A 381 -4.57 -13.24 0.46
CA PHE A 381 -3.86 -12.01 0.13
C PHE A 381 -4.18 -11.50 -1.28
N GLY A 382 -4.56 -12.38 -2.21
CA GLY A 382 -5.14 -12.01 -3.50
C GLY A 382 -6.46 -11.25 -3.35
N ILE A 383 -7.36 -11.75 -2.49
CA ILE A 383 -8.63 -11.07 -2.14
C ILE A 383 -8.35 -9.77 -1.37
N TRP A 384 -7.40 -9.78 -0.44
CA TRP A 384 -6.97 -8.58 0.27
C TRP A 384 -6.45 -7.50 -0.70
N GLY A 385 -5.63 -7.89 -1.68
CA GLY A 385 -5.19 -6.98 -2.75
C GLY A 385 -6.35 -6.44 -3.59
N LEU A 386 -7.37 -7.28 -3.88
CA LEU A 386 -8.60 -6.83 -4.53
C LEU A 386 -9.32 -5.75 -3.69
N MET A 387 -9.44 -5.94 -2.36
CA MET A 387 -10.05 -4.92 -1.48
C MET A 387 -9.31 -3.59 -1.54
N TRP A 388 -7.96 -3.62 -1.57
CA TRP A 388 -7.15 -2.41 -1.73
C TRP A 388 -7.34 -1.71 -3.09
N LYS A 389 -7.52 -2.45 -4.18
CA LYS A 389 -7.80 -1.85 -5.50
C LYS A 389 -9.21 -1.25 -5.56
N LEU A 390 -10.18 -1.94 -4.98
CA LEU A 390 -11.55 -1.42 -4.85
C LEU A 390 -11.60 -0.19 -3.93
N SER A 391 -10.80 -0.13 -2.87
CA SER A 391 -10.73 1.02 -1.97
C SER A 391 -10.26 2.30 -2.70
N ALA A 392 -9.35 2.18 -3.65
CA ALA A 392 -8.93 3.30 -4.48
C ALA A 392 -10.08 3.82 -5.37
N ILE A 393 -10.92 2.92 -5.91
CA ILE A 393 -12.11 3.30 -6.69
C ILE A 393 -13.14 3.99 -5.79
N MET A 394 -13.28 3.52 -4.55
CA MET A 394 -14.22 4.11 -3.56
C MET A 394 -13.81 5.51 -3.07
N THR A 395 -12.70 6.09 -3.53
CA THR A 395 -12.39 7.52 -3.33
C THR A 395 -13.29 8.45 -4.15
N PHE A 396 -13.98 7.93 -5.17
CA PHE A 396 -14.86 8.74 -6.05
C PHE A 396 -15.96 9.50 -5.28
N PRO A 397 -16.73 8.91 -4.33
CA PRO A 397 -17.68 9.65 -3.52
C PRO A 397 -17.05 10.82 -2.74
N PHE A 398 -15.82 10.65 -2.22
CA PHE A 398 -15.10 11.73 -1.57
C PHE A 398 -14.81 12.88 -2.56
N ALA A 399 -14.26 12.55 -3.73
CA ALA A 399 -13.95 13.54 -4.75
C ALA A 399 -15.20 14.28 -5.22
N TRP A 400 -16.27 13.55 -5.50
CA TRP A 400 -17.54 14.13 -5.95
C TRP A 400 -18.15 15.07 -4.89
N VAL A 401 -18.17 14.68 -3.62
CA VAL A 401 -18.66 15.53 -2.53
C VAL A 401 -17.76 16.76 -2.36
N LYS A 402 -16.43 16.60 -2.50
CA LYS A 402 -15.48 17.71 -2.46
C LYS A 402 -15.79 18.76 -3.52
N ASP A 403 -16.03 18.32 -4.75
CA ASP A 403 -16.27 19.23 -5.88
C ASP A 403 -17.66 19.90 -5.84
N THR A 404 -18.66 19.25 -5.23
CA THR A 404 -20.05 19.74 -5.20
C THR A 404 -20.45 20.43 -3.91
N MET A 405 -19.91 20.01 -2.77
CA MET A 405 -20.33 20.44 -1.42
C MET A 405 -19.21 21.07 -0.57
N GLY A 406 -17.95 20.92 -1.02
CA GLY A 406 -16.79 21.49 -0.32
C GLY A 406 -16.00 20.50 0.52
N ASN A 407 -14.88 21.00 1.07
CA ASN A 407 -13.90 20.18 1.78
C ASN A 407 -14.43 19.61 3.09
N THR A 408 -15.20 20.39 3.83
CA THR A 408 -15.79 19.96 5.12
C THR A 408 -16.62 18.70 4.94
N GLN A 409 -17.56 18.69 3.98
CA GLN A 409 -18.46 17.58 3.71
C GLN A 409 -17.69 16.36 3.19
N ALA A 410 -16.70 16.57 2.32
CA ALA A 410 -15.84 15.48 1.83
C ALA A 410 -15.07 14.81 2.97
N LEU A 411 -14.51 15.58 3.91
CA LEU A 411 -13.81 15.04 5.07
C LEU A 411 -14.74 14.30 6.05
N LEU A 412 -16.03 14.69 6.14
CA LEU A 412 -17.04 13.93 6.86
C LEU A 412 -17.34 12.58 6.16
N VAL A 413 -17.35 12.54 4.81
CA VAL A 413 -17.46 11.26 4.06
C VAL A 413 -16.26 10.37 4.34
N LEU A 414 -15.04 10.94 4.41
CA LEU A 414 -13.83 10.19 4.82
C LEU A 414 -14.00 9.61 6.24
N ALA A 415 -14.45 10.41 7.20
CA ALA A 415 -14.74 9.95 8.56
C ALA A 415 -15.81 8.83 8.57
N GLY A 416 -16.82 8.92 7.70
CA GLY A 416 -17.83 7.89 7.49
C GLY A 416 -17.24 6.55 7.05
N PHE A 417 -16.32 6.54 6.08
CA PHE A 417 -15.61 5.34 5.66
C PHE A 417 -14.81 4.72 6.81
N LEU A 418 -14.07 5.53 7.57
CA LEU A 418 -13.32 5.05 8.73
C LEU A 418 -14.22 4.49 9.83
N LEU A 419 -15.37 5.13 10.07
CA LEU A 419 -16.37 4.65 11.03
C LEU A 419 -16.95 3.29 10.63
N VAL A 420 -17.30 3.10 9.36
CA VAL A 420 -17.76 1.80 8.85
C VAL A 420 -16.69 0.74 9.04
N GLY A 421 -15.44 1.03 8.69
CA GLY A 421 -14.29 0.14 8.90
C GLY A 421 -14.11 -0.23 10.39
N LEU A 422 -14.27 0.74 11.28
CA LEU A 422 -14.21 0.54 12.73
C LEU A 422 -15.35 -0.36 13.22
N VAL A 423 -16.61 -0.12 12.80
CA VAL A 423 -17.77 -0.92 13.16
C VAL A 423 -17.64 -2.36 12.67
N LEU A 424 -17.16 -2.58 11.45
CA LEU A 424 -16.89 -3.92 10.93
C LEU A 424 -15.81 -4.63 11.75
N THR A 425 -14.73 -3.91 12.12
CA THR A 425 -13.64 -4.45 12.95
C THR A 425 -14.14 -4.82 14.36
N LEU A 426 -15.10 -4.09 14.92
CA LEU A 426 -15.73 -4.42 16.20
C LEU A 426 -16.49 -5.76 16.18
N ARG A 427 -16.99 -6.20 15.02
CA ARG A 427 -17.69 -7.48 14.86
C ARG A 427 -16.77 -8.69 14.78
N ILE A 428 -15.47 -8.49 14.58
CA ILE A 428 -14.48 -9.56 14.48
C ILE A 428 -14.23 -10.18 15.85
N ASN A 429 -14.28 -11.50 15.92
CA ASN A 429 -13.76 -12.25 17.06
C ASN A 429 -12.45 -12.93 16.67
N GLU A 430 -11.33 -12.37 17.14
CA GLU A 430 -9.97 -12.79 16.78
C GLU A 430 -9.71 -14.28 17.08
N LYS A 431 -10.13 -14.76 18.27
CA LYS A 431 -9.93 -16.15 18.67
C LYS A 431 -10.76 -17.13 17.84
N ARG A 432 -12.04 -16.79 17.59
CA ARG A 432 -12.93 -17.60 16.76
C ARG A 432 -12.43 -17.67 15.32
N GLY A 433 -12.06 -16.54 14.75
CA GLY A 433 -11.55 -16.47 13.37
C GLY A 433 -10.28 -17.30 13.20
N HIS A 434 -9.36 -17.21 14.16
CA HIS A 434 -8.14 -18.00 14.18
C HIS A 434 -8.43 -19.52 14.30
N ALA A 435 -9.31 -19.93 15.23
CA ALA A 435 -9.69 -21.32 15.39
C ALA A 435 -10.34 -21.89 14.10
N ALA A 436 -11.19 -21.09 13.42
CA ALA A 436 -11.77 -21.48 12.14
C ALA A 436 -10.73 -21.66 11.03
N ALA A 437 -9.67 -20.81 11.02
CA ALA A 437 -8.56 -20.94 10.07
C ALA A 437 -7.76 -22.23 10.30
N GLN A 438 -7.51 -22.63 11.54
CA GLN A 438 -6.72 -23.83 11.86
C GLN A 438 -7.45 -25.16 11.60
N GLN A 439 -8.78 -25.16 11.52
CA GLN A 439 -9.60 -26.35 11.26
C GLN A 439 -9.83 -26.64 9.76
N SER A 440 -9.15 -25.92 8.86
CA SER A 440 -9.36 -25.99 7.40
C SER A 440 -8.49 -27.01 6.67
#